data_1f811ded5fa1e57ffc06678b5a7b961d
#
_entry.id   1f811ded5fa1e57ffc06678b5a7b961d
#
_cell.length_a   1.000
_cell.length_b   1.000
_cell.length_c   1.000
_cell.angle_alpha   90.00
_cell.angle_beta   90.00
_cell.angle_gamma   90.00
#
_symmetry.space_group_name_H-M   'P 1'
#
loop_
_entity.id
_entity.type
_entity.pdbx_description
1 polymer ?
#
loop_
_entity_poly.entity_id
_entity_poly.type
_entity_poly.pdbx_seq_one_letter_code
_entity_poly.pdbx_strand_id
1 'polypeptide(L)'
;RKQPQQLALPEPEKTYTVTLTEYDLQTVAWACFAFRRNNNLLHELYSPLAAIGSKFAVEARDNAVEYRNTLRRFNEVVKRITADIEADPETNWRVLKHIRSFNEKIFGKVETTI
;
A
#
# COMPACT_ATOMS: atom_id res chain seq x y z
N ARG A 1 -6.73 1.59 -42.91
CA ARG A 1 -6.08 0.93 -42.44
C ARG A 1 -5.51 1.54 -41.40
N LYS A 2 -5.16 1.29 -40.57
CA LYS A 2 -4.75 1.86 -39.68
C LYS A 2 -3.57 1.54 -39.30
N GLN A 3 -2.85 1.44 -39.61
CA GLN A 3 -1.75 1.21 -39.34
C GLN A 3 -0.97 2.18 -38.82
N PRO A 4 -1.17 3.31 -38.96
CA PRO A 4 -0.38 4.31 -38.40
C PRO A 4 -0.21 4.20 -36.96
N GLN A 5 -1.20 3.76 -36.28
CA GLN A 5 -1.04 3.69 -35.01
C GLN A 5 -0.08 2.73 -34.59
N GLN A 6 0.13 1.68 -35.22
CA GLN A 6 1.11 0.79 -34.85
C GLN A 6 2.45 1.28 -35.06
N LEU A 7 2.64 2.20 -35.93
CA LEU A 7 3.95 2.74 -36.21
C LEU A 7 4.25 3.92 -35.31
N ALA A 8 3.25 4.45 -34.64
CA ALA A 8 3.47 5.59 -33.78
C ALA A 8 4.03 5.15 -32.44
N LEU A 9 4.89 5.95 -31.86
CA LEU A 9 5.36 5.71 -30.54
C LEU A 9 4.24 6.04 -29.56
N PRO A 10 4.14 5.30 -28.45
CA PRO A 10 3.14 5.62 -27.48
C PRO A 10 3.42 6.98 -26.87
N GLU A 11 2.39 7.67 -26.54
CA GLU A 11 2.56 8.96 -25.90
C GLU A 11 3.13 8.77 -24.51
N PRO A 12 4.00 9.68 -24.08
CA PRO A 12 4.55 9.58 -22.74
C PRO A 12 3.42 9.70 -21.73
N GLU A 13 3.57 8.98 -20.65
CA GLU A 13 2.60 9.02 -19.58
C GLU A 13 2.59 10.42 -18.96
N LYS A 14 1.41 10.96 -18.70
CA LYS A 14 1.29 12.27 -18.08
C LYS A 14 1.77 12.19 -16.64
N THR A 15 2.64 13.11 -16.24
CA THR A 15 3.20 13.13 -14.91
C THR A 15 2.96 14.46 -14.23
N TYR A 16 3.07 14.46 -12.92
CA TYR A 16 2.96 15.68 -12.12
C TYR A 16 4.13 15.70 -11.16
N THR A 17 4.73 16.86 -11.00
CA THR A 17 5.84 17.03 -10.06
C THR A 17 5.31 17.77 -8.83
N VAL A 18 5.56 17.22 -7.66
CA VAL A 18 5.14 17.85 -6.41
C VAL A 18 6.33 17.95 -5.48
N THR A 19 6.29 18.95 -4.60
CA THR A 19 7.33 19.12 -3.61
C THR A 19 6.77 18.74 -2.24
N LEU A 20 7.46 17.83 -1.56
CA LEU A 20 7.06 17.39 -0.22
C LEU A 20 8.19 17.70 0.75
N THR A 21 7.84 18.13 1.95
CA THR A 21 8.85 18.25 3.00
C THR A 21 9.24 16.85 3.46
N GLU A 22 10.29 16.76 4.23
CA GLU A 22 10.69 15.49 4.81
C GLU A 22 9.56 14.90 5.67
N TYR A 23 8.92 15.73 6.45
CA TYR A 23 7.82 15.27 7.30
C TYR A 23 6.62 14.80 6.46
N ASP A 24 6.32 15.51 5.38
CA ASP A 24 5.25 15.08 4.47
C ASP A 24 5.53 13.69 3.92
N LEU A 25 6.77 13.45 3.51
CA LEU A 25 7.13 12.17 2.92
C LEU A 25 7.12 11.06 3.97
N GLN A 26 7.55 11.37 5.20
CA GLN A 26 7.45 10.41 6.29
C GLN A 26 5.98 10.07 6.57
N THR A 27 5.10 11.07 6.51
CA THR A 27 3.66 10.87 6.70
C THR A 27 3.10 9.91 5.64
N VAL A 28 3.50 10.10 4.38
CA VAL A 28 3.06 9.22 3.30
C VAL A 28 3.52 7.78 3.56
N ALA A 29 4.77 7.60 3.97
CA ALA A 29 5.30 6.26 4.23
C ALA A 29 4.58 5.59 5.41
N TRP A 30 4.33 6.34 6.49
CA TRP A 30 3.60 5.81 7.63
C TRP A 30 2.15 5.50 7.28
N ALA A 31 1.52 6.34 6.44
CA ALA A 31 0.15 6.10 5.99
C ALA A 31 0.07 4.81 5.19
N CYS A 32 1.07 4.54 4.37
CA CYS A 32 1.13 3.31 3.60
C CYS A 32 1.20 2.10 4.52
N PHE A 33 2.06 2.15 5.52
CA PHE A 33 2.19 1.05 6.47
C PHE A 33 0.92 0.89 7.30
N ALA A 34 0.31 1.99 7.74
CA ALA A 34 -0.94 1.96 8.48
C ALA A 34 -2.06 1.34 7.63
N PHE A 35 -2.13 1.68 6.35
CA PHE A 35 -3.10 1.12 5.44
C PHE A 35 -2.93 -0.40 5.37
N ARG A 36 -1.69 -0.85 5.26
CA ARG A 36 -1.40 -2.28 5.21
C ARG A 36 -1.87 -3.00 6.48
N ARG A 37 -1.55 -2.42 7.63
CA ARG A 37 -1.97 -3.01 8.90
C ARG A 37 -3.48 -3.04 9.05
N ASN A 38 -4.15 -1.96 8.67
CA ASN A 38 -5.60 -1.87 8.76
C ASN A 38 -6.27 -2.83 7.77
N ASN A 39 -5.72 -2.94 6.57
CA ASN A 39 -6.25 -3.84 5.56
C ASN A 39 -6.15 -5.30 6.03
N ASN A 40 -5.01 -5.66 6.61
CA ASN A 40 -4.80 -7.00 7.12
C ASN A 40 -5.72 -7.30 8.31
N LEU A 41 -5.93 -6.32 9.17
CA LEU A 41 -6.84 -6.48 10.31
C LEU A 41 -8.27 -6.70 9.82
N LEU A 42 -8.72 -5.92 8.85
CA LEU A 42 -10.06 -6.10 8.29
C LEU A 42 -10.25 -7.50 7.73
N HIS A 43 -9.24 -8.01 7.03
CA HIS A 43 -9.32 -9.35 6.46
C HIS A 43 -9.39 -10.39 7.57
N GLU A 44 -8.60 -10.21 8.61
CA GLU A 44 -8.55 -11.15 9.74
C GLU A 44 -9.86 -11.14 10.53
N LEU A 45 -10.53 -10.03 10.60
CA LEU A 45 -11.78 -9.90 11.34
C LEU A 45 -12.95 -10.65 10.74
N TYR A 46 -12.86 -11.04 9.48
CA TYR A 46 -13.97 -11.73 8.83
C TYR A 46 -14.38 -12.98 9.60
N SER A 47 -13.42 -13.84 9.91
CA SER A 47 -13.73 -15.14 10.53
C SER A 47 -14.40 -15.00 11.90
N PRO A 48 -13.85 -14.24 12.86
CA PRO A 48 -14.50 -14.11 14.16
C PRO A 48 -15.84 -13.37 14.08
N LEU A 49 -15.96 -12.38 13.20
CA LEU A 49 -17.22 -11.66 13.05
C LEU A 49 -18.29 -12.55 12.44
N ALA A 50 -17.91 -13.38 11.46
CA ALA A 50 -18.85 -14.34 10.87
C ALA A 50 -19.28 -15.37 11.90
N ALA A 51 -18.37 -15.79 12.77
CA ALA A 51 -18.65 -16.81 13.78
C ALA A 51 -19.73 -16.34 14.78
N ILE A 52 -19.78 -15.04 15.07
CA ILE A 52 -20.78 -14.50 15.97
C ILE A 52 -21.99 -13.92 15.23
N GLY A 53 -22.08 -14.15 13.92
CA GLY A 53 -23.21 -13.69 13.13
C GLY A 53 -23.28 -12.20 12.89
N SER A 54 -22.14 -11.49 12.98
CA SER A 54 -22.12 -10.05 12.80
C SER A 54 -22.35 -9.68 11.34
N LYS A 55 -23.18 -8.67 11.11
CA LYS A 55 -23.42 -8.16 9.76
C LYS A 55 -22.19 -7.48 9.19
N PHE A 56 -21.20 -7.14 10.03
CA PHE A 56 -19.99 -6.48 9.57
C PHE A 56 -18.93 -7.43 9.02
N ALA A 57 -19.16 -8.75 9.14
CA ALA A 57 -18.18 -9.74 8.66
C ALA A 57 -17.88 -9.58 7.17
N VAL A 58 -18.92 -9.57 6.35
CA VAL A 58 -18.76 -9.47 4.90
C VAL A 58 -18.20 -8.10 4.51
N GLU A 59 -18.65 -7.05 5.18
CA GLU A 59 -18.19 -5.71 4.88
C GLU A 59 -16.69 -5.57 5.16
N ALA A 60 -16.21 -6.11 6.28
CA ALA A 60 -14.80 -6.06 6.61
C ALA A 60 -13.97 -6.80 5.56
N ARG A 61 -14.40 -8.00 5.17
CA ARG A 61 -13.69 -8.78 4.17
C ARG A 61 -13.69 -8.08 2.81
N ASP A 62 -14.86 -7.56 2.41
CA ASP A 62 -14.97 -6.93 1.09
C ASP A 62 -14.09 -5.69 0.99
N ASN A 63 -14.00 -4.89 2.05
CA ASN A 63 -13.10 -3.74 2.06
C ASN A 63 -11.65 -4.18 1.92
N ALA A 64 -11.25 -5.22 2.64
CA ALA A 64 -9.87 -5.71 2.58
C ALA A 64 -9.52 -6.23 1.18
N VAL A 65 -10.44 -6.97 0.58
CA VAL A 65 -10.20 -7.55 -0.75
C VAL A 65 -10.21 -6.47 -1.84
N GLU A 66 -11.15 -5.55 -1.74
CA GLU A 66 -11.30 -4.50 -2.75
C GLU A 66 -10.05 -3.63 -2.84
N TYR A 67 -9.45 -3.28 -1.71
CA TYR A 67 -8.33 -2.34 -1.70
C TYR A 67 -6.96 -3.01 -1.67
N ARG A 68 -6.90 -4.34 -1.80
CA ARG A 68 -5.64 -5.06 -1.81
C ARG A 68 -4.71 -4.61 -2.95
N ASN A 69 -5.27 -4.44 -4.13
CA ASN A 69 -4.47 -4.01 -5.26
C ASN A 69 -4.01 -2.56 -5.11
N THR A 70 -4.86 -1.70 -4.55
CA THR A 70 -4.49 -0.31 -4.26
C THR A 70 -3.34 -0.27 -3.27
N LEU A 71 -3.39 -1.11 -2.24
CA LEU A 71 -2.34 -1.18 -1.25
C LEU A 71 -1.02 -1.62 -1.88
N ARG A 72 -1.05 -2.63 -2.73
CA ARG A 72 0.15 -3.09 -3.41
C ARG A 72 0.77 -1.98 -4.25
N ARG A 73 -0.05 -1.27 -5.02
CA ARG A 73 0.43 -0.17 -5.84
C ARG A 73 0.95 0.99 -5.00
N PHE A 74 0.27 1.30 -3.89
CA PHE A 74 0.70 2.36 -3.00
C PHE A 74 2.08 2.02 -2.42
N ASN A 75 2.28 0.78 -2.00
CA ASN A 75 3.56 0.36 -1.46
C ASN A 75 4.68 0.48 -2.52
N GLU A 76 4.38 0.13 -3.77
CA GLU A 76 5.34 0.25 -4.86
C GLU A 76 5.73 1.72 -5.09
N VAL A 77 4.75 2.62 -5.07
CA VAL A 77 5.02 4.04 -5.26
C VAL A 77 5.87 4.57 -4.11
N VAL A 78 5.52 4.25 -2.86
CA VAL A 78 6.27 4.72 -1.71
C VAL A 78 7.69 4.16 -1.72
N LYS A 79 7.84 2.90 -2.09
CA LYS A 79 9.15 2.27 -2.19
C LYS A 79 10.02 3.00 -3.20
N ARG A 80 9.44 3.39 -4.33
CA ARG A 80 10.16 4.08 -5.39
C ARG A 80 10.56 5.50 -4.98
N ILE A 81 9.62 6.26 -4.41
CA ILE A 81 9.91 7.67 -4.09
C ILE A 81 10.78 7.84 -2.85
N THR A 82 11.00 6.76 -2.09
CA THR A 82 11.89 6.80 -0.92
C THR A 82 13.14 5.95 -1.13
N ALA A 83 13.42 5.56 -2.37
CA ALA A 83 14.49 4.59 -2.65
C ALA A 83 15.86 5.05 -2.17
N ASP A 84 16.11 6.36 -2.20
CA ASP A 84 17.40 6.90 -1.82
C ASP A 84 17.49 7.30 -0.33
N ILE A 85 16.47 7.01 0.44
CA ILE A 85 16.44 7.39 1.85
C ILE A 85 16.80 6.19 2.71
N GLU A 86 17.65 6.41 3.71
CA GLU A 86 18.05 5.34 4.61
C GLU A 86 16.93 5.00 5.58
N ALA A 87 16.71 3.71 5.82
CA ALA A 87 15.71 3.25 6.79
C ALA A 87 16.30 3.31 8.20
N ASP A 88 16.53 4.54 8.68
CA ASP A 88 17.21 4.76 9.94
C ASP A 88 16.30 4.39 11.12
N PRO A 89 16.67 3.40 11.93
CA PRO A 89 15.83 2.95 13.04
C PRO A 89 15.70 3.99 14.15
N GLU A 90 16.56 5.03 14.15
CA GLU A 90 16.51 6.06 15.19
C GLU A 90 15.61 7.23 14.82
N THR A 91 15.03 7.23 13.65
CA THR A 91 14.17 8.32 13.18
C THR A 91 12.83 7.76 12.70
N ASN A 92 11.95 8.65 12.23
CA ASN A 92 10.69 8.23 11.64
C ASN A 92 10.89 7.43 10.35
N TRP A 93 12.10 7.43 9.78
CA TRP A 93 12.39 6.63 8.59
C TRP A 93 12.47 5.13 8.89
N ARG A 94 12.38 4.73 10.16
CA ARG A 94 12.35 3.31 10.53
C ARG A 94 11.20 2.57 9.83
N VAL A 95 10.16 3.29 9.39
CA VAL A 95 9.03 2.70 8.67
C VAL A 95 9.48 2.07 7.35
N LEU A 96 10.57 2.55 6.76
CA LEU A 96 10.99 2.08 5.45
C LEU A 96 11.39 0.61 5.44
N LYS A 97 11.79 0.06 6.58
CA LYS A 97 12.08 -1.37 6.62
C LYS A 97 10.80 -2.17 6.35
N HIS A 98 9.65 -1.68 6.78
CA HIS A 98 8.38 -2.35 6.51
C HIS A 98 7.94 -2.16 5.06
N ILE A 99 8.17 -0.97 4.51
CA ILE A 99 7.83 -0.67 3.12
C ILE A 99 8.65 -1.56 2.18
N ARG A 100 9.94 -1.72 2.47
CA ARG A 100 10.86 -2.46 1.61
C ARG A 100 10.72 -3.97 1.73
N SER A 101 10.15 -4.44 2.84
CA SER A 101 9.97 -5.87 3.07
C SER A 101 8.55 -6.36 2.79
N PHE A 102 7.73 -5.54 2.14
CA PHE A 102 6.35 -5.92 1.86
C PHE A 102 6.31 -7.19 1.02
N ASN A 103 5.48 -8.13 1.45
CA ASN A 103 5.35 -9.40 0.77
C ASN A 103 3.87 -9.72 0.63
N GLU A 104 3.41 -9.90 -0.59
CA GLU A 104 2.00 -10.20 -0.86
C GLU A 104 1.55 -11.52 -0.22
N LYS A 105 2.48 -12.41 0.06
CA LYS A 105 2.12 -13.69 0.67
C LYS A 105 1.59 -13.54 2.08
N ILE A 106 1.82 -12.38 2.71
CA ILE A 106 1.33 -12.15 4.06
C ILE A 106 0.08 -11.29 4.09
N PHE A 107 -0.52 -11.03 2.94
CA PHE A 107 -1.80 -10.32 2.92
C PHE A 107 -2.81 -11.08 3.77
N GLY A 108 -3.55 -10.36 4.56
CA GLY A 108 -4.57 -10.94 5.42
C GLY A 108 -4.07 -11.37 6.78
N LYS A 109 -2.78 -11.19 7.06
CA LYS A 109 -2.25 -11.51 8.37
C LYS A 109 -2.01 -10.24 9.16
N VAL A 110 -2.44 -10.23 10.41
CA VAL A 110 -2.27 -9.07 11.27
C VAL A 110 -0.80 -8.90 11.63
N GLU A 111 -0.30 -7.69 11.49
CA GLU A 111 1.07 -7.37 11.88
C GLU A 111 1.03 -6.73 13.24
N THR A 112 1.71 -7.33 14.20
CA THR A 112 1.70 -6.88 15.58
C THR A 112 3.00 -6.19 16.00
N THR A 113 4.01 -6.21 15.13
CA THR A 113 5.31 -5.61 15.42
C THR A 113 5.55 -4.42 14.50
N ILE A 114 5.99 -3.33 15.02
CA ILE A 114 6.27 -2.13 14.24
C ILE A 114 7.77 -1.86 14.17
#